data_62c506d5c3a01c6d55de8e3dd46d0c3e
#
_entry.id   62c506d5c3a01c6d55de8e3dd46d0c3e
#
_cell.length_a   1.000
_cell.length_b   1.000
_cell.length_c   1.000
_cell.angle_alpha   90.00
_cell.angle_beta   90.00
_cell.angle_gamma   90.00
#
_symmetry.space_group_name_H-M   'P 1'
#
loop_
_entity.id
_entity.type
_entity.pdbx_description
1 polymer ?
#
loop_
_entity_poly.entity_id
_entity_poly.type
_entity_poly.pdbx_seq_one_letter_code
_entity_poly.pdbx_strand_id
1 'polypeptide(L)'
;MVKSMTGYGRAREMRNGRDITVEVRSVNNRYLDCTVKMPRAYIFAEDRMKARVQQAISRGKVDVFVTIDASAADEAVVAVNEPLARGYYEALTRLKTMFSLPGEVTPEVLAKFPDVLAITKAEEDVEAIAADICAVLDDALAAYNDMRAVEGEKLAADVAGRVTTIETVVGKVEERSPQTVAAYRQRLETKMQEVLQSTTIDESRILTEAAIFADKIAVDEETVRLRSHIAQLRAMLASDEPVGRKLDFLIQEVNRECNTIGSKCNDLTIAQDVVNMKAEVEKIREQVQNME
;
A
#
# COMPACT_ATOMS: atom_id res chain seq x y z
N MET A 1 -6.00 11.38 8.03
CA MET A 1 -4.53 11.18 8.13
C MET A 1 -4.10 10.26 7.00
N VAL A 2 -3.12 10.66 6.20
CA VAL A 2 -2.61 9.88 5.05
C VAL A 2 -2.01 8.57 5.53
N LYS A 3 -2.32 7.46 4.86
CA LYS A 3 -1.76 6.12 5.13
C LYS A 3 -0.96 5.63 3.94
N SER A 4 0.06 4.80 4.18
CA SER A 4 0.73 4.08 3.10
C SER A 4 -0.16 2.98 2.53
N MET A 5 -0.06 2.74 1.21
CA MET A 5 -0.71 1.59 0.56
C MET A 5 0.06 0.29 0.76
N THR A 6 1.33 0.36 1.11
CA THR A 6 2.13 -0.79 1.49
C THR A 6 2.09 -0.96 3.00
N GLY A 7 2.05 -2.18 3.47
CA GLY A 7 2.02 -2.47 4.90
C GLY A 7 2.32 -3.93 5.21
N TYR A 8 2.72 -4.14 6.44
CA TYR A 8 2.95 -5.44 7.03
C TYR A 8 2.43 -5.45 8.47
N GLY A 9 1.69 -6.48 8.82
CA GLY A 9 1.27 -6.75 10.19
C GLY A 9 1.38 -8.22 10.51
N ARG A 10 1.75 -8.55 11.73
CA ARG A 10 1.85 -9.93 12.22
C ARG A 10 1.33 -10.00 13.65
N ALA A 11 0.53 -11.01 13.90
CA ALA A 11 0.15 -11.41 15.25
C ALA A 11 0.36 -12.92 15.44
N ARG A 12 0.66 -13.31 16.66
CA ARG A 12 0.79 -14.70 17.06
C ARG A 12 0.20 -14.85 18.45
N GLU A 13 -0.72 -15.80 18.60
CA GLU A 13 -1.37 -16.05 19.88
C GLU A 13 -1.69 -17.53 20.04
N MET A 14 -1.58 -17.99 21.28
CA MET A 14 -2.04 -19.33 21.69
C MET A 14 -3.52 -19.22 22.09
N ARG A 15 -4.41 -19.88 21.34
CA ARG A 15 -5.86 -19.92 21.63
C ARG A 15 -6.35 -21.36 21.61
N ASN A 16 -7.03 -21.76 22.67
CA ASN A 16 -7.65 -23.09 22.81
C ASN A 16 -6.70 -24.23 22.37
N GLY A 17 -5.42 -24.19 22.83
CA GLY A 17 -4.41 -25.17 22.52
C GLY A 17 -3.80 -25.10 21.10
N ARG A 18 -4.15 -24.08 20.30
CA ARG A 18 -3.61 -23.84 18.95
C ARG A 18 -2.72 -22.63 18.96
N ASP A 19 -1.51 -22.75 18.43
CA ASP A 19 -0.60 -21.64 18.18
C ASP A 19 -0.92 -21.05 16.79
N ILE A 20 -1.62 -19.93 16.77
CA ILE A 20 -2.11 -19.27 15.54
C ILE A 20 -1.21 -18.11 15.23
N THR A 21 -0.61 -18.09 14.05
CA THR A 21 0.14 -16.96 13.53
C THR A 21 -0.55 -16.46 12.25
N VAL A 22 -0.82 -15.14 12.21
CA VAL A 22 -1.37 -14.46 11.03
C VAL A 22 -0.42 -13.35 10.60
N GLU A 23 -0.07 -13.35 9.32
CA GLU A 23 0.69 -12.28 8.68
C GLU A 23 -0.15 -11.65 7.57
N VAL A 24 -0.22 -10.32 7.56
CA VAL A 24 -0.92 -9.52 6.55
C VAL A 24 0.12 -8.67 5.83
N ARG A 25 0.12 -8.73 4.49
CA ARG A 25 0.99 -7.92 3.64
C ARG A 25 0.18 -7.27 2.54
N SER A 26 0.48 -6.03 2.20
CA SER A 26 -0.12 -5.38 1.06
C SER A 26 0.88 -4.70 0.15
N VAL A 27 0.50 -4.62 -1.12
CA VAL A 27 1.17 -3.80 -2.14
C VAL A 27 0.12 -2.94 -2.83
N ASN A 28 0.58 -1.83 -3.43
CA ASN A 28 -0.29 -0.93 -4.16
C ASN A 28 -1.04 -1.67 -5.28
N ASN A 29 -2.37 -1.56 -5.28
CA ASN A 29 -3.24 -2.02 -6.35
C ASN A 29 -4.48 -1.10 -6.43
N ARG A 30 -5.02 -0.95 -7.64
CA ARG A 30 -6.17 -0.09 -7.91
C ARG A 30 -7.44 -0.53 -7.18
N TYR A 31 -7.66 -1.83 -7.04
CA TYR A 31 -8.80 -2.47 -6.38
C TYR A 31 -8.31 -3.31 -5.21
N LEU A 32 -9.20 -3.59 -4.27
CA LEU A 32 -8.91 -4.56 -3.23
C LEU A 32 -8.91 -5.97 -3.86
N ASP A 33 -7.77 -6.64 -3.78
CA ASP A 33 -7.59 -8.05 -4.14
C ASP A 33 -7.01 -8.76 -2.91
N CYS A 34 -7.83 -9.63 -2.30
CA CYS A 34 -7.48 -10.30 -1.06
C CYS A 34 -7.30 -11.81 -1.30
N THR A 35 -6.09 -12.29 -1.07
CA THR A 35 -5.76 -13.71 -1.11
C THR A 35 -5.41 -14.19 0.30
N VAL A 36 -6.13 -15.22 0.77
CA VAL A 36 -5.85 -15.88 2.06
C VAL A 36 -5.18 -17.22 1.80
N LYS A 37 -4.02 -17.44 2.39
CA LYS A 37 -3.25 -18.70 2.31
C LYS A 37 -3.22 -19.34 3.70
N MET A 38 -3.86 -20.49 3.81
CA MET A 38 -3.98 -21.21 5.08
C MET A 38 -3.95 -22.75 4.88
N PRO A 39 -3.71 -23.53 5.92
CA PRO A 39 -3.79 -24.99 5.85
C PRO A 39 -5.22 -25.43 5.48
N ARG A 40 -5.33 -26.49 4.65
CA ARG A 40 -6.63 -26.99 4.12
C ARG A 40 -7.66 -27.32 5.21
N ALA A 41 -7.20 -27.75 6.37
CA ALA A 41 -8.09 -28.09 7.48
C ALA A 41 -8.92 -26.88 8.00
N TYR A 42 -8.48 -25.66 7.75
CA TYR A 42 -9.11 -24.43 8.28
C TYR A 42 -9.76 -23.55 7.21
N ILE A 43 -9.91 -24.05 5.98
CA ILE A 43 -10.44 -23.27 4.83
C ILE A 43 -11.85 -22.72 5.10
N PHE A 44 -12.60 -23.29 6.02
CA PHE A 44 -13.92 -22.82 6.45
C PHE A 44 -13.89 -21.40 7.07
N ALA A 45 -12.74 -20.92 7.53
CA ALA A 45 -12.57 -19.57 8.08
C ALA A 45 -12.29 -18.51 6.99
N GLU A 46 -11.98 -18.90 5.75
CA GLU A 46 -11.51 -18.01 4.67
C GLU A 46 -12.46 -16.85 4.40
N ASP A 47 -13.75 -17.12 4.23
CA ASP A 47 -14.74 -16.10 3.89
C ASP A 47 -14.92 -15.08 5.02
N ARG A 48 -14.88 -15.53 6.27
CA ARG A 48 -14.92 -14.64 7.44
C ARG A 48 -13.69 -13.75 7.51
N MET A 49 -12.51 -14.30 7.24
CA MET A 49 -11.27 -13.54 7.20
C MET A 49 -11.29 -12.50 6.08
N LYS A 50 -11.73 -12.86 4.87
CA LYS A 50 -11.89 -11.92 3.77
C LYS A 50 -12.84 -10.76 4.12
N ALA A 51 -13.95 -11.06 4.77
CA ALA A 51 -14.89 -10.03 5.23
C ALA A 51 -14.24 -9.05 6.23
N ARG A 52 -13.40 -9.54 7.16
CA ARG A 52 -12.65 -8.69 8.10
C ARG A 52 -11.63 -7.82 7.40
N VAL A 53 -10.88 -8.38 6.45
CA VAL A 53 -9.92 -7.62 5.63
C VAL A 53 -10.63 -6.51 4.83
N GLN A 54 -11.80 -6.80 4.23
CA GLN A 54 -12.59 -5.81 3.48
C GLN A 54 -13.12 -4.67 4.35
N GLN A 55 -13.38 -4.91 5.63
CA GLN A 55 -13.77 -3.85 6.58
C GLN A 55 -12.58 -2.97 6.98
N ALA A 56 -11.37 -3.54 7.03
CA ALA A 56 -10.17 -2.84 7.51
C ALA A 56 -9.38 -2.14 6.39
N ILE A 57 -9.51 -2.61 5.13
CA ILE A 57 -8.70 -2.17 4.00
C ILE A 57 -9.60 -1.90 2.80
N SER A 58 -9.51 -0.68 2.24
CA SER A 58 -10.37 -0.24 1.13
C SER A 58 -9.83 -0.59 -0.25
N ARG A 59 -8.51 -0.70 -0.41
CA ARG A 59 -7.83 -1.03 -1.68
C ARG A 59 -6.44 -1.63 -1.45
N GLY A 60 -5.87 -2.19 -2.51
CA GLY A 60 -4.55 -2.82 -2.48
C GLY A 60 -4.64 -4.31 -2.76
N LYS A 61 -3.54 -4.92 -3.13
CA LYS A 61 -3.41 -6.38 -3.16
C LYS A 61 -2.92 -6.83 -1.80
N VAL A 62 -3.75 -7.60 -1.08
CA VAL A 62 -3.53 -8.06 0.28
C VAL A 62 -3.33 -9.56 0.28
N ASP A 63 -2.18 -10.02 0.74
CA ASP A 63 -1.90 -11.42 1.00
C ASP A 63 -1.94 -11.66 2.51
N VAL A 64 -2.79 -12.59 2.94
CA VAL A 64 -2.90 -13.03 4.33
C VAL A 64 -2.36 -14.45 4.42
N PHE A 65 -1.38 -14.66 5.28
CA PHE A 65 -0.78 -15.97 5.54
C PHE A 65 -1.17 -16.42 6.95
N VAL A 66 -1.75 -17.62 7.06
CA VAL A 66 -2.15 -18.20 8.32
C VAL A 66 -1.37 -19.48 8.54
N THR A 67 -0.70 -19.58 9.69
CA THR A 67 -0.04 -20.79 10.15
C THR A 67 -0.66 -21.19 11.47
N ILE A 68 -1.03 -22.46 11.60
CA ILE A 68 -1.66 -23.00 12.81
C ILE A 68 -0.91 -24.27 13.20
N ASP A 69 -0.38 -24.29 14.42
CA ASP A 69 0.16 -25.47 15.06
C ASP A 69 -0.83 -25.91 16.16
N ALA A 70 -1.47 -27.07 15.94
CA ALA A 70 -2.47 -27.66 16.82
C ALA A 70 -1.92 -28.79 17.69
N SER A 71 -0.59 -28.95 17.75
CA SER A 71 0.05 -30.05 18.48
C SER A 71 -0.35 -30.13 19.96
N ALA A 72 -0.75 -29.02 20.58
CA ALA A 72 -1.22 -28.98 21.98
C ALA A 72 -2.75 -29.20 22.11
N ALA A 73 -3.51 -29.13 21.00
CA ALA A 73 -4.97 -29.29 20.98
C ALA A 73 -5.42 -30.71 20.57
N ASP A 74 -4.51 -31.54 20.06
CA ASP A 74 -4.80 -32.88 19.58
C ASP A 74 -5.04 -33.84 20.79
N GLU A 75 -6.22 -33.78 21.40
CA GLU A 75 -6.69 -34.83 22.28
C GLU A 75 -7.10 -36.03 21.42
N ALA A 76 -6.22 -37.03 21.39
CA ALA A 76 -6.55 -38.29 20.74
C ALA A 76 -7.56 -39.05 21.60
N VAL A 77 -8.74 -39.25 21.08
CA VAL A 77 -9.77 -40.09 21.72
C VAL A 77 -9.67 -41.52 21.15
N VAL A 78 -9.50 -42.50 22.03
CA VAL A 78 -9.57 -43.88 21.60
C VAL A 78 -11.03 -44.34 21.65
N ALA A 79 -11.61 -44.52 20.47
CA ALA A 79 -12.98 -44.99 20.31
C ALA A 79 -13.00 -46.50 20.08
N VAL A 80 -13.99 -47.20 20.65
CA VAL A 80 -14.25 -48.61 20.40
C VAL A 80 -15.30 -48.73 19.28
N ASN A 81 -14.96 -49.46 18.22
CA ASN A 81 -15.94 -49.85 17.21
C ASN A 81 -16.78 -51.04 17.74
N GLU A 82 -17.83 -50.70 18.50
CA GLU A 82 -18.69 -51.70 19.15
C GLU A 82 -19.27 -52.75 18.19
N PRO A 83 -19.82 -52.40 17.01
CA PRO A 83 -20.35 -53.39 16.08
C PRO A 83 -19.28 -54.36 15.60
N LEU A 84 -18.07 -53.87 15.32
CA LEU A 84 -16.96 -54.71 14.87
C LEU A 84 -16.41 -55.58 16.00
N ALA A 85 -16.24 -55.00 17.19
CA ALA A 85 -15.81 -55.73 18.38
C ALA A 85 -16.77 -56.87 18.73
N ARG A 86 -18.08 -56.63 18.66
CA ARG A 86 -19.14 -57.63 18.84
C ARG A 86 -19.04 -58.75 17.80
N GLY A 87 -18.86 -58.42 16.53
CA GLY A 87 -18.70 -59.41 15.45
C GLY A 87 -17.49 -60.32 15.67
N TYR A 88 -16.34 -59.79 16.07
CA TYR A 88 -15.17 -60.60 16.40
C TYR A 88 -15.39 -61.46 17.66
N TYR A 89 -16.04 -60.90 18.67
CA TYR A 89 -16.37 -61.68 19.88
C TYR A 89 -17.25 -62.87 19.57
N GLU A 90 -18.32 -62.71 18.81
CA GLU A 90 -19.23 -63.75 18.40
C GLU A 90 -18.55 -64.82 17.51
N ALA A 91 -17.72 -64.38 16.54
CA ALA A 91 -16.95 -65.27 15.68
C ALA A 91 -15.95 -66.13 16.46
N LEU A 92 -15.21 -65.53 17.38
CA LEU A 92 -14.27 -66.21 18.24
C LEU A 92 -14.95 -67.23 19.21
N THR A 93 -16.10 -66.85 19.78
CA THR A 93 -16.92 -67.68 20.61
C THR A 93 -17.47 -68.88 19.82
N ARG A 94 -17.88 -68.68 18.60
CA ARG A 94 -18.36 -69.75 17.68
C ARG A 94 -17.21 -70.73 17.34
N LEU A 95 -16.00 -70.19 17.01
CA LEU A 95 -14.83 -71.04 16.77
C LEU A 95 -14.44 -71.89 18.01
N LYS A 96 -14.45 -71.26 19.19
CA LYS A 96 -14.19 -71.95 20.48
C LYS A 96 -15.15 -73.15 20.68
N THR A 97 -16.46 -72.93 20.46
CA THR A 97 -17.46 -73.93 20.62
C THR A 97 -17.35 -75.02 19.54
N MET A 98 -17.11 -74.68 18.30
CA MET A 98 -17.05 -75.59 17.14
C MET A 98 -15.86 -76.52 17.23
N PHE A 99 -14.72 -76.09 17.77
CA PHE A 99 -13.47 -76.87 17.85
C PHE A 99 -13.08 -77.24 19.24
N SER A 100 -13.95 -76.99 20.24
CA SER A 100 -13.69 -77.30 21.66
C SER A 100 -12.35 -76.71 22.17
N LEU A 101 -12.03 -75.45 21.73
CA LEU A 101 -10.78 -74.82 22.10
C LEU A 101 -10.81 -74.30 23.56
N PRO A 102 -9.70 -74.41 24.33
CA PRO A 102 -9.60 -73.82 25.64
C PRO A 102 -9.36 -72.32 25.59
N GLY A 103 -9.65 -71.55 26.67
CA GLY A 103 -9.39 -70.13 26.83
C GLY A 103 -10.66 -69.28 26.77
N GLU A 104 -10.53 -68.03 27.14
CA GLU A 104 -11.61 -67.00 27.07
C GLU A 104 -11.27 -65.92 26.02
N VAL A 105 -12.30 -65.30 25.46
CA VAL A 105 -12.12 -64.12 24.59
C VAL A 105 -11.94 -62.94 25.52
N THR A 106 -10.72 -62.47 25.66
CA THR A 106 -10.38 -61.33 26.52
C THR A 106 -10.32 -60.01 25.77
N PRO A 107 -10.43 -58.88 26.46
CA PRO A 107 -10.30 -57.55 25.83
C PRO A 107 -8.99 -57.40 25.06
N GLU A 108 -7.89 -57.96 25.54
CA GLU A 108 -6.57 -57.88 24.89
C GLU A 108 -6.56 -58.63 23.55
N VAL A 109 -7.38 -59.70 23.41
CA VAL A 109 -7.55 -60.39 22.12
C VAL A 109 -8.33 -59.55 21.15
N LEU A 110 -9.43 -58.93 21.60
CA LEU A 110 -10.27 -58.08 20.77
C LEU A 110 -9.53 -56.81 20.32
N ALA A 111 -8.75 -56.20 21.21
CA ALA A 111 -7.97 -55.01 20.91
C ALA A 111 -6.88 -55.21 19.84
N LYS A 112 -6.48 -56.48 19.57
CA LYS A 112 -5.49 -56.79 18.51
C LYS A 112 -6.07 -56.85 17.11
N PHE A 113 -7.40 -56.92 16.97
CA PHE A 113 -7.99 -56.93 15.66
C PHE A 113 -8.01 -55.51 15.07
N PRO A 114 -7.65 -55.33 13.81
CA PRO A 114 -7.67 -54.03 13.15
C PRO A 114 -9.05 -53.39 13.25
N ASP A 115 -9.06 -52.08 13.40
CA ASP A 115 -10.25 -51.22 13.43
C ASP A 115 -11.25 -51.45 14.59
N VAL A 116 -10.93 -52.31 15.55
CA VAL A 116 -11.70 -52.49 16.81
C VAL A 116 -11.47 -51.30 17.75
N LEU A 117 -10.22 -50.83 17.82
CA LEU A 117 -9.84 -49.58 18.48
C LEU A 117 -9.44 -48.58 17.42
N ALA A 118 -10.13 -47.48 17.34
CA ALA A 118 -9.84 -46.38 16.43
C ALA A 118 -9.36 -45.17 17.25
N ILE A 119 -8.25 -44.59 16.84
CA ILE A 119 -7.83 -43.28 17.36
C ILE A 119 -8.57 -42.23 16.52
N THR A 120 -9.53 -41.54 17.13
CA THR A 120 -10.27 -40.45 16.52
C THR A 120 -9.85 -39.14 17.15
N LYS A 121 -9.82 -38.09 16.35
CA LYS A 121 -9.73 -36.73 16.89
C LYS A 121 -11.10 -36.34 17.47
N ALA A 122 -11.09 -35.63 18.59
CA ALA A 122 -12.31 -35.04 19.14
C ALA A 122 -13.00 -34.18 18.06
N GLU A 123 -14.34 -34.12 18.06
CA GLU A 123 -15.06 -33.21 17.19
C GLU A 123 -14.64 -31.78 17.50
N GLU A 124 -14.06 -31.11 16.52
CA GLU A 124 -13.62 -29.72 16.66
C GLU A 124 -14.82 -28.78 16.44
N ASP A 125 -14.99 -27.80 17.33
CA ASP A 125 -15.93 -26.71 17.13
C ASP A 125 -15.37 -25.73 16.07
N VAL A 126 -15.81 -25.94 14.84
CA VAL A 126 -15.42 -25.15 13.65
C VAL A 126 -15.69 -23.66 13.85
N GLU A 127 -16.80 -23.32 14.54
CA GLU A 127 -17.19 -21.93 14.81
C GLU A 127 -16.24 -21.26 15.80
N ALA A 128 -15.89 -21.94 16.87
CA ALA A 128 -14.93 -21.44 17.85
C ALA A 128 -13.53 -21.27 17.25
N ILE A 129 -13.08 -22.23 16.41
CA ILE A 129 -11.79 -22.12 15.72
C ILE A 129 -11.76 -20.93 14.75
N ALA A 130 -12.83 -20.74 13.97
CA ALA A 130 -12.93 -19.61 13.06
C ALA A 130 -12.92 -18.27 13.81
N ALA A 131 -13.55 -18.21 14.99
CA ALA A 131 -13.50 -17.03 15.85
C ALA A 131 -12.10 -16.75 16.38
N ASP A 132 -11.36 -17.78 16.82
CA ASP A 132 -9.97 -17.65 17.26
C ASP A 132 -9.06 -17.13 16.15
N ILE A 133 -9.16 -17.70 14.94
CA ILE A 133 -8.37 -17.27 13.78
C ILE A 133 -8.70 -15.80 13.44
N CYS A 134 -9.98 -15.42 13.45
CA CYS A 134 -10.40 -14.05 13.18
C CYS A 134 -9.90 -13.06 14.24
N ALA A 135 -9.84 -13.46 15.50
CA ALA A 135 -9.32 -12.57 16.54
C ALA A 135 -7.81 -12.29 16.35
N VAL A 136 -7.00 -13.31 16.03
CA VAL A 136 -5.57 -13.11 15.71
C VAL A 136 -5.39 -12.30 14.43
N LEU A 137 -6.30 -12.45 13.44
CA LEU A 137 -6.31 -11.60 12.24
C LEU A 137 -6.59 -10.14 12.60
N ASP A 138 -7.53 -9.87 13.51
CA ASP A 138 -7.86 -8.50 13.92
C ASP A 138 -6.64 -7.83 14.56
N ASP A 139 -5.87 -8.54 15.38
CA ASP A 139 -4.61 -8.03 15.96
C ASP A 139 -3.54 -7.79 14.88
N ALA A 140 -3.42 -8.69 13.91
CA ALA A 140 -2.50 -8.51 12.78
C ALA A 140 -2.91 -7.31 11.90
N LEU A 141 -4.22 -7.08 11.70
CA LEU A 141 -4.76 -5.93 10.98
C LEU A 141 -4.54 -4.62 11.74
N ALA A 142 -4.61 -4.62 13.07
CA ALA A 142 -4.28 -3.46 13.90
C ALA A 142 -2.79 -3.09 13.71
N ALA A 143 -1.87 -4.03 13.89
CA ALA A 143 -0.44 -3.82 13.67
C ALA A 143 -0.13 -3.35 12.24
N TYR A 144 -0.82 -3.91 11.24
CA TYR A 144 -0.72 -3.52 9.83
C TYR A 144 -1.16 -2.05 9.62
N ASN A 145 -2.28 -1.63 10.21
CA ASN A 145 -2.78 -0.27 10.08
C ASN A 145 -1.89 0.74 10.81
N ASP A 146 -1.33 0.39 11.97
CA ASP A 146 -0.38 1.22 12.71
C ASP A 146 0.90 1.46 11.88
N MET A 147 1.45 0.41 11.27
CA MET A 147 2.59 0.54 10.37
C MET A 147 2.29 1.47 9.21
N ARG A 148 1.14 1.31 8.55
CA ARG A 148 0.71 2.18 7.43
C ARG A 148 0.55 3.64 7.84
N ALA A 149 0.05 3.90 9.03
CA ALA A 149 -0.10 5.25 9.56
C ALA A 149 1.27 5.91 9.77
N VAL A 150 2.21 5.21 10.41
CA VAL A 150 3.58 5.70 10.62
C VAL A 150 4.32 5.94 9.30
N GLU A 151 4.18 5.04 8.34
CA GLU A 151 4.79 5.19 7.01
C GLU A 151 4.13 6.34 6.23
N GLY A 152 2.80 6.45 6.27
CA GLY A 152 2.05 7.53 5.64
C GLY A 152 2.44 8.92 6.15
N GLU A 153 2.68 9.05 7.45
CA GLU A 153 3.19 10.30 8.04
C GLU A 153 4.57 10.67 7.49
N LYS A 154 5.48 9.70 7.37
CA LYS A 154 6.82 9.93 6.78
C LYS A 154 6.73 10.34 5.31
N LEU A 155 5.87 9.68 4.52
CA LEU A 155 5.62 10.03 3.13
C LEU A 155 5.08 11.46 3.00
N ALA A 156 4.10 11.83 3.82
CA ALA A 156 3.53 13.17 3.83
C ALA A 156 4.57 14.25 4.20
N ALA A 157 5.44 13.97 5.17
CA ALA A 157 6.52 14.86 5.56
C ALA A 157 7.56 15.03 4.44
N ASP A 158 7.95 13.96 3.74
CA ASP A 158 8.87 14.03 2.60
C ASP A 158 8.28 14.88 1.47
N VAL A 159 7.00 14.64 1.11
CA VAL A 159 6.31 15.44 0.09
C VAL A 159 6.24 16.91 0.50
N ALA A 160 5.90 17.22 1.74
CA ALA A 160 5.84 18.59 2.25
C ALA A 160 7.20 19.31 2.15
N GLY A 161 8.32 18.61 2.45
CA GLY A 161 9.67 19.12 2.28
C GLY A 161 10.01 19.44 0.82
N ARG A 162 9.66 18.55 -0.11
CA ARG A 162 9.87 18.76 -1.56
C ARG A 162 9.04 19.90 -2.10
N VAL A 163 7.79 20.01 -1.65
CA VAL A 163 6.92 21.15 -1.99
C VAL A 163 7.54 22.48 -1.56
N THR A 164 8.15 22.55 -0.38
CA THR A 164 8.87 23.74 0.08
C THR A 164 10.07 24.07 -0.82
N THR A 165 10.77 23.03 -1.32
CA THR A 165 11.85 23.22 -2.29
C THR A 165 11.33 23.83 -3.59
N ILE A 166 10.21 23.32 -4.12
CA ILE A 166 9.58 23.87 -5.32
C ILE A 166 9.16 25.34 -5.09
N GLU A 167 8.50 25.67 -3.97
CA GLU A 167 8.12 27.06 -3.63
C GLU A 167 9.33 28.01 -3.59
N THR A 168 10.45 27.54 -3.06
CA THR A 168 11.69 28.32 -3.03
C THR A 168 12.20 28.61 -4.45
N VAL A 169 12.14 27.61 -5.33
CA VAL A 169 12.56 27.75 -6.72
C VAL A 169 11.62 28.66 -7.50
N VAL A 170 10.29 28.55 -7.28
CA VAL A 170 9.29 29.46 -7.86
C VAL A 170 9.62 30.93 -7.49
N GLY A 171 9.95 31.21 -6.22
CA GLY A 171 10.37 32.55 -5.80
C GLY A 171 11.58 33.06 -6.57
N LYS A 172 12.58 32.23 -6.85
CA LYS A 172 13.74 32.59 -7.69
C LYS A 172 13.34 32.91 -9.14
N VAL A 173 12.43 32.13 -9.70
CA VAL A 173 11.90 32.39 -11.07
C VAL A 173 11.19 33.73 -11.13
N GLU A 174 10.33 34.05 -10.14
CA GLU A 174 9.59 35.30 -10.05
C GLU A 174 10.54 36.53 -9.92
N GLU A 175 11.60 36.39 -9.14
CA GLU A 175 12.61 37.43 -8.96
C GLU A 175 13.46 37.64 -10.23
N ARG A 176 13.80 36.56 -10.94
CA ARG A 176 14.70 36.59 -12.09
C ARG A 176 13.99 36.95 -13.40
N SER A 177 12.71 36.60 -13.56
CA SER A 177 11.97 36.85 -14.80
C SER A 177 12.02 38.33 -15.27
N PRO A 178 11.80 39.36 -14.42
CA PRO A 178 11.93 40.76 -14.82
C PRO A 178 13.35 41.15 -15.26
N GLN A 179 14.38 40.55 -14.65
CA GLN A 179 15.79 40.81 -14.98
C GLN A 179 16.12 40.32 -16.40
N THR A 180 15.49 39.23 -16.84
CA THR A 180 15.65 38.71 -18.22
C THR A 180 15.17 39.68 -19.27
N VAL A 181 14.06 40.39 -19.02
CA VAL A 181 13.53 41.43 -19.90
C VAL A 181 14.49 42.59 -19.98
N ALA A 182 15.02 43.08 -18.85
CA ALA A 182 15.97 44.17 -18.80
C ALA A 182 17.28 43.84 -19.55
N ALA A 183 17.80 42.62 -19.34
CA ALA A 183 18.98 42.14 -20.05
C ALA A 183 18.76 42.01 -21.57
N TYR A 184 17.57 41.58 -21.98
CA TYR A 184 17.21 41.53 -23.40
C TYR A 184 17.17 42.92 -24.03
N ARG A 185 16.52 43.89 -23.35
CA ARG A 185 16.46 45.31 -23.83
C ARG A 185 17.87 45.85 -24.03
N GLN A 186 18.73 45.70 -23.05
CA GLN A 186 20.12 46.20 -23.13
C GLN A 186 20.91 45.54 -24.28
N ARG A 187 20.76 44.22 -24.47
CA ARG A 187 21.39 43.52 -25.59
C ARG A 187 20.85 43.99 -26.94
N LEU A 188 19.55 44.24 -27.04
CA LEU A 188 18.93 44.76 -28.25
C LEU A 188 19.47 46.14 -28.59
N GLU A 189 19.55 47.07 -27.61
CA GLU A 189 20.13 48.40 -27.76
C GLU A 189 21.58 48.34 -28.26
N THR A 190 22.43 47.50 -27.62
CA THR A 190 23.83 47.32 -28.05
C THR A 190 23.94 46.80 -29.46
N LYS A 191 23.13 45.79 -29.82
CA LYS A 191 23.15 45.20 -31.16
C LYS A 191 22.69 46.17 -32.24
N MET A 192 21.70 47.01 -31.96
CA MET A 192 21.25 48.05 -32.87
C MET A 192 22.31 49.16 -33.06
N GLN A 193 23.02 49.54 -31.99
CA GLN A 193 24.14 50.48 -32.09
C GLN A 193 25.25 49.96 -32.98
N GLU A 194 25.63 48.67 -32.83
CA GLU A 194 26.66 48.02 -33.66
C GLU A 194 26.27 47.99 -35.17
N VAL A 195 24.98 47.70 -35.47
CA VAL A 195 24.51 47.55 -36.86
C VAL A 195 24.28 48.87 -37.56
N LEU A 196 23.77 49.90 -36.87
CA LEU A 196 23.35 51.17 -37.42
C LEU A 196 24.47 52.22 -37.54
N GLN A 197 25.63 51.98 -36.93
CA GLN A 197 26.88 52.75 -36.97
C GLN A 197 26.75 54.29 -36.85
N SER A 198 25.80 54.95 -37.50
CA SER A 198 25.61 56.41 -37.52
C SER A 198 24.16 56.88 -37.64
N THR A 199 23.20 55.97 -37.68
CA THR A 199 21.78 56.31 -37.80
C THR A 199 21.18 56.38 -36.38
N THR A 200 20.32 57.38 -36.15
CA THR A 200 19.59 57.58 -34.91
C THR A 200 18.69 56.40 -34.65
N ILE A 201 18.88 55.76 -33.49
CA ILE A 201 18.05 54.62 -33.04
C ILE A 201 16.67 55.18 -32.68
N ASP A 202 15.62 54.57 -33.23
CA ASP A 202 14.25 54.85 -32.82
C ASP A 202 13.95 54.10 -31.52
N GLU A 203 13.96 54.81 -30.40
CA GLU A 203 13.74 54.24 -29.05
C GLU A 203 12.34 53.60 -28.95
N SER A 204 11.33 54.10 -29.71
CA SER A 204 9.99 53.52 -29.71
C SER A 204 9.96 52.10 -30.24
N ARG A 205 10.82 51.75 -31.22
CA ARG A 205 10.94 50.42 -31.78
C ARG A 205 11.61 49.46 -30.78
N ILE A 206 12.63 49.94 -30.04
CA ILE A 206 13.28 49.14 -28.97
C ILE A 206 12.27 48.80 -27.87
N LEU A 207 11.50 49.79 -27.43
CA LEU A 207 10.45 49.58 -26.41
C LEU A 207 9.36 48.64 -26.89
N THR A 208 8.95 48.72 -28.15
CA THR A 208 7.94 47.82 -28.75
C THR A 208 8.46 46.36 -28.77
N GLU A 209 9.68 46.15 -29.27
CA GLU A 209 10.29 44.80 -29.30
C GLU A 209 10.54 44.26 -27.90
N ALA A 210 10.95 45.08 -26.97
CA ALA A 210 11.12 44.68 -25.57
C ALA A 210 9.78 44.31 -24.91
N ALA A 211 8.69 45.01 -25.22
CA ALA A 211 7.34 44.71 -24.75
C ALA A 211 6.81 43.39 -25.32
N ILE A 212 6.98 43.14 -26.63
CA ILE A 212 6.64 41.87 -27.28
C ILE A 212 7.43 40.72 -26.67
N PHE A 213 8.73 40.93 -26.43
CA PHE A 213 9.56 39.92 -25.78
C PHE A 213 9.11 39.65 -24.35
N ALA A 214 8.81 40.70 -23.56
CA ALA A 214 8.32 40.57 -22.19
C ALA A 214 7.02 39.76 -22.13
N ASP A 215 6.06 40.04 -23.01
CA ASP A 215 4.81 39.29 -23.10
C ASP A 215 5.05 37.80 -23.45
N LYS A 216 5.96 37.53 -24.37
CA LYS A 216 6.31 36.18 -24.81
C LYS A 216 6.95 35.33 -23.68
N ILE A 217 7.75 35.93 -22.81
CA ILE A 217 8.46 35.23 -21.72
C ILE A 217 7.75 35.40 -20.37
N ALA A 218 6.61 36.08 -20.33
CA ALA A 218 5.85 36.24 -19.09
C ALA A 218 5.47 34.89 -18.49
N VAL A 219 5.81 34.68 -17.24
CA VAL A 219 5.54 33.45 -16.47
C VAL A 219 4.71 33.70 -15.21
N ASP A 220 4.20 34.90 -15.05
CA ASP A 220 3.47 35.34 -13.85
C ASP A 220 2.20 34.53 -13.65
N GLU A 221 1.47 34.18 -14.71
CA GLU A 221 0.28 33.37 -14.63
C GLU A 221 0.62 31.94 -14.17
N GLU A 222 1.67 31.34 -14.72
CA GLU A 222 2.14 30.01 -14.38
C GLU A 222 2.64 29.94 -12.93
N THR A 223 3.36 30.95 -12.46
CA THR A 223 3.83 30.98 -11.08
C THR A 223 2.68 31.13 -10.08
N VAL A 224 1.68 31.98 -10.38
CA VAL A 224 0.46 32.11 -9.56
C VAL A 224 -0.33 30.81 -9.52
N ARG A 225 -0.53 30.15 -10.66
CA ARG A 225 -1.19 28.85 -10.73
C ARG A 225 -0.42 27.78 -9.96
N LEU A 226 0.89 27.74 -10.13
CA LEU A 226 1.77 26.81 -9.44
C LEU A 226 1.67 26.97 -7.92
N ARG A 227 1.69 28.20 -7.39
CA ARG A 227 1.47 28.49 -5.97
C ARG A 227 0.10 28.03 -5.49
N SER A 228 -0.95 28.25 -6.29
CA SER A 228 -2.30 27.77 -5.98
C SER A 228 -2.37 26.24 -5.89
N HIS A 229 -1.76 25.54 -6.84
CA HIS A 229 -1.72 24.06 -6.82
C HIS A 229 -0.92 23.53 -5.64
N ILE A 230 0.19 24.18 -5.29
CA ILE A 230 1.00 23.83 -4.11
C ILE A 230 0.19 24.03 -2.82
N ALA A 231 -0.55 25.13 -2.69
CA ALA A 231 -1.39 25.35 -1.51
C ALA A 231 -2.49 24.29 -1.37
N GLN A 232 -3.13 23.90 -2.49
CA GLN A 232 -4.10 22.82 -2.52
C GLN A 232 -3.47 21.47 -2.14
N LEU A 233 -2.26 21.17 -2.62
CA LEU A 233 -1.53 19.95 -2.29
C LEU A 233 -1.24 19.87 -0.79
N ARG A 234 -0.79 20.96 -0.16
CA ARG A 234 -0.60 21.04 1.30
C ARG A 234 -1.89 20.81 2.07
N ALA A 235 -2.99 21.41 1.63
CA ALA A 235 -4.30 21.23 2.26
C ALA A 235 -4.78 19.78 2.18
N MET A 236 -4.56 19.11 1.04
CA MET A 236 -4.91 17.69 0.86
C MET A 236 -4.05 16.77 1.73
N LEU A 237 -2.75 17.04 1.88
CA LEU A 237 -1.87 16.24 2.77
C LEU A 237 -2.28 16.34 4.25
N ALA A 238 -2.93 17.44 4.65
CA ALA A 238 -3.45 17.65 6.00
C ALA A 238 -4.88 17.10 6.19
N SER A 239 -5.54 16.62 5.13
CA SER A 239 -6.90 16.11 5.18
C SER A 239 -6.97 14.68 5.71
N ASP A 240 -8.10 14.32 6.33
CA ASP A 240 -8.40 12.95 6.76
C ASP A 240 -9.15 12.14 5.68
N GLU A 241 -9.45 12.76 4.53
CA GLU A 241 -10.11 12.07 3.42
C GLU A 241 -9.11 11.30 2.55
N PRO A 242 -9.53 10.23 1.85
CA PRO A 242 -8.71 9.57 0.84
C PRO A 242 -8.36 10.53 -0.30
N VAL A 243 -7.10 10.90 -0.43
CA VAL A 243 -6.66 11.98 -1.34
C VAL A 243 -5.87 11.51 -2.56
N GLY A 244 -5.45 10.24 -2.62
CA GLY A 244 -4.49 9.76 -3.62
C GLY A 244 -4.79 10.14 -5.08
N ARG A 245 -6.03 10.00 -5.56
CA ARG A 245 -6.40 10.39 -6.95
C ARG A 245 -6.39 11.90 -7.17
N LYS A 246 -6.83 12.66 -6.15
CA LYS A 246 -6.85 14.13 -6.24
C LYS A 246 -5.42 14.68 -6.25
N LEU A 247 -4.53 14.07 -5.46
CA LEU A 247 -3.10 14.40 -5.44
C LEU A 247 -2.42 14.10 -6.78
N ASP A 248 -2.67 12.94 -7.39
CA ASP A 248 -2.08 12.58 -8.69
C ASP A 248 -2.48 13.58 -9.79
N PHE A 249 -3.76 13.98 -9.83
CA PHE A 249 -4.22 15.03 -10.76
C PHE A 249 -3.51 16.37 -10.50
N LEU A 250 -3.41 16.78 -9.24
CA LEU A 250 -2.80 18.05 -8.87
C LEU A 250 -1.30 18.10 -9.22
N ILE A 251 -0.60 16.96 -9.07
CA ILE A 251 0.81 16.84 -9.47
C ILE A 251 0.97 16.96 -10.98
N GLN A 252 0.01 16.45 -11.77
CA GLN A 252 0.02 16.64 -13.23
C GLN A 252 -0.11 18.10 -13.60
N GLU A 253 -0.99 18.87 -12.93
CA GLU A 253 -1.11 20.32 -13.15
C GLU A 253 0.17 21.06 -12.73
N VAL A 254 0.77 20.73 -11.58
CA VAL A 254 2.08 21.27 -11.17
C VAL A 254 3.15 21.02 -12.23
N ASN A 255 3.22 19.80 -12.78
CA ASN A 255 4.16 19.47 -13.85
C ASN A 255 3.88 20.26 -15.13
N ARG A 256 2.61 20.48 -15.46
CA ARG A 256 2.19 21.28 -16.61
C ARG A 256 2.67 22.73 -16.49
N GLU A 257 2.45 23.37 -15.35
CA GLU A 257 2.92 24.73 -15.11
C GLU A 257 4.46 24.83 -15.19
N CYS A 258 5.19 23.85 -14.60
CA CYS A 258 6.64 23.77 -14.73
C CYS A 258 7.08 23.67 -16.21
N ASN A 259 6.40 22.88 -17.04
CA ASN A 259 6.70 22.74 -18.46
C ASN A 259 6.46 24.06 -19.20
N THR A 260 5.38 24.78 -18.88
CA THR A 260 5.06 26.06 -19.51
C THR A 260 6.10 27.13 -19.16
N ILE A 261 6.51 27.22 -17.88
CA ILE A 261 7.61 28.09 -17.44
C ILE A 261 8.88 27.76 -18.23
N GLY A 262 9.24 26.47 -18.33
CA GLY A 262 10.41 26.00 -19.06
C GLY A 262 10.39 26.34 -20.56
N SER A 263 9.21 26.31 -21.19
CA SER A 263 9.07 26.64 -22.62
C SER A 263 9.09 28.14 -22.90
N LYS A 264 8.65 28.96 -21.94
CA LYS A 264 8.64 30.43 -22.04
C LYS A 264 9.98 31.05 -21.61
N CYS A 265 10.72 30.43 -20.69
CA CYS A 265 11.96 30.99 -20.19
C CYS A 265 13.01 31.15 -21.29
N ASN A 266 13.65 32.31 -21.33
CA ASN A 266 14.79 32.61 -22.22
C ASN A 266 16.04 32.95 -21.39
N ASP A 267 16.21 32.23 -20.29
CA ASP A 267 17.31 32.39 -19.34
C ASP A 267 17.80 31.01 -18.90
N LEU A 268 19.12 30.81 -18.95
CA LEU A 268 19.74 29.53 -18.61
C LEU A 268 19.52 29.14 -17.15
N THR A 269 19.53 30.12 -16.24
CA THR A 269 19.33 29.88 -14.80
C THR A 269 17.90 29.44 -14.53
N ILE A 270 16.90 30.11 -15.12
CA ILE A 270 15.49 29.71 -15.01
C ILE A 270 15.31 28.30 -15.62
N ALA A 271 15.92 28.00 -16.76
CA ALA A 271 15.84 26.67 -17.37
C ALA A 271 16.38 25.59 -16.43
N GLN A 272 17.51 25.84 -15.76
CA GLN A 272 18.09 24.92 -14.78
C GLN A 272 17.16 24.75 -13.56
N ASP A 273 16.59 25.84 -13.06
CA ASP A 273 15.63 25.83 -11.96
C ASP A 273 14.38 25.02 -12.31
N VAL A 274 13.87 25.14 -13.54
CA VAL A 274 12.74 24.31 -14.03
C VAL A 274 13.10 22.82 -14.06
N VAL A 275 14.31 22.46 -14.49
CA VAL A 275 14.77 21.08 -14.48
C VAL A 275 14.78 20.53 -13.04
N ASN A 276 15.27 21.33 -12.09
CA ASN A 276 15.28 20.96 -10.68
C ASN A 276 13.86 20.81 -10.11
N MET A 277 12.95 21.74 -10.42
CA MET A 277 11.54 21.63 -10.02
C MET A 277 10.89 20.35 -10.57
N LYS A 278 11.08 20.04 -11.85
CA LYS A 278 10.54 18.82 -12.47
C LYS A 278 11.05 17.55 -11.81
N ALA A 279 12.33 17.53 -11.44
CA ALA A 279 12.90 16.39 -10.69
C ALA A 279 12.22 16.20 -9.32
N GLU A 280 11.94 17.29 -8.59
CA GLU A 280 11.20 17.19 -7.33
C GLU A 280 9.73 16.80 -7.54
N VAL A 281 9.08 17.31 -8.59
CA VAL A 281 7.69 16.93 -8.95
C VAL A 281 7.59 15.43 -9.23
N GLU A 282 8.54 14.84 -9.96
CA GLU A 282 8.53 13.40 -10.23
C GLU A 282 8.74 12.58 -8.95
N LYS A 283 9.65 12.98 -8.08
CA LYS A 283 9.81 12.35 -6.76
C LYS A 283 8.53 12.42 -5.92
N ILE A 284 7.83 13.58 -5.91
CA ILE A 284 6.53 13.73 -5.24
C ILE A 284 5.52 12.74 -5.84
N ARG A 285 5.47 12.63 -7.16
CA ARG A 285 4.56 11.72 -7.86
C ARG A 285 4.76 10.26 -7.46
N GLU A 286 6.02 9.81 -7.38
CA GLU A 286 6.35 8.45 -6.90
C GLU A 286 5.86 8.20 -5.48
N GLN A 287 6.01 9.18 -4.57
CA GLN A 287 5.55 9.04 -3.19
C GLN A 287 4.02 9.02 -3.10
N VAL A 288 3.35 9.91 -3.82
CA VAL A 288 1.87 10.02 -3.82
C VAL A 288 1.20 8.75 -4.37
N GLN A 289 1.83 8.03 -5.31
CA GLN A 289 1.33 6.74 -5.78
C GLN A 289 1.22 5.68 -4.68
N ASN A 290 1.96 5.85 -3.57
CA ASN A 290 1.93 4.96 -2.42
C ASN A 290 1.08 5.50 -1.26
N MET A 291 0.33 6.59 -1.45
CA MET A 291 -0.53 7.23 -0.44
C MET A 291 -2.01 6.91 -0.64
N GLU A 292 -2.70 6.71 0.47
CA GLU A 292 -4.15 6.53 0.54
C GLU A 292 -4.77 7.53 1.50
#